data_987ca45a64e4d8f31e93bb9d15a98268
#
_entry.id   987ca45a64e4d8f31e93bb9d15a98268
#
_cell.length_a   1.000
_cell.length_b   1.000
_cell.length_c   1.000
_cell.angle_alpha   90.00
_cell.angle_beta   90.00
_cell.angle_gamma   90.00
#
_symmetry.space_group_name_H-M   'P 1'
#
loop_
_entity.id
_entity.type
_entity.pdbx_description
1 polymer ?
#
loop_
_entity_poly.entity_id
_entity_poly.type
_entity_poly.pdbx_seq_one_letter_code
_entity_poly.pdbx_strand_id
1 'polypeptide(L)'
;TPVPKPSTTPAPMPSGTPAPVITKLTAPSIKASASWNSCTLRWNRINNARNYILYRKTNSGKYTKIKTLNANTTSYKDTKITIGNKYSYVIRASKKTSSGYIYSPASKAVTVKPNLLRPSTKLKTLKGKQTLSWKKISGATGYVIYQKKGNGSFKKVKTISSKNTSYTFKTAKNVTYSYRLVPYRTVNRKVKTGPASAVKTGKAK
;
A
#
# COMPACT_ATOMS: atom_id res chain seq x y z
N THR A 1 41.86 10.37 80.24
CA THR A 1 42.20 9.90 78.85
C THR A 1 40.96 9.67 78.04
N PRO A 2 40.78 10.39 76.93
CA PRO A 2 39.58 10.19 76.05
C PRO A 2 39.79 8.97 75.17
N VAL A 3 38.73 8.14 75.07
CA VAL A 3 38.62 6.97 74.22
C VAL A 3 38.55 7.42 72.78
N PRO A 4 39.31 6.83 71.81
CA PRO A 4 39.21 7.20 70.41
C PRO A 4 37.97 6.64 69.80
N LYS A 5 37.25 7.54 69.06
CA LYS A 5 36.02 7.23 68.26
C LYS A 5 36.36 6.30 67.09
N PRO A 6 35.63 5.22 66.86
CA PRO A 6 35.89 4.36 65.70
C PRO A 6 35.63 5.08 64.37
N SER A 7 36.63 5.07 63.48
CA SER A 7 36.57 5.56 62.12
C SER A 7 35.72 4.59 61.28
N THR A 8 34.55 5.03 60.84
CA THR A 8 33.74 4.27 59.89
C THR A 8 34.20 4.57 58.46
N THR A 9 35.06 3.72 57.93
CA THR A 9 35.36 3.70 56.48
C THR A 9 34.10 3.35 55.72
N PRO A 10 33.65 4.19 54.74
CA PRO A 10 32.47 3.81 53.91
C PRO A 10 32.77 2.54 53.10
N ALA A 11 31.83 1.61 53.12
CA ALA A 11 31.90 0.42 52.30
C ALA A 11 32.01 0.81 50.81
N PRO A 12 32.81 0.12 49.98
CA PRO A 12 32.93 0.41 48.57
C PRO A 12 31.55 0.19 47.92
N MET A 13 31.06 1.22 47.18
CA MET A 13 29.86 1.11 46.33
C MET A 13 30.03 -0.09 45.38
N PRO A 14 28.98 -0.90 45.22
CA PRO A 14 29.01 -1.99 44.23
C PRO A 14 29.24 -1.38 42.85
N SER A 15 30.35 -1.78 42.23
CA SER A 15 30.66 -1.43 40.85
C SER A 15 29.51 -1.94 39.96
N GLY A 16 28.64 -1.03 39.51
CA GLY A 16 27.54 -1.40 38.63
C GLY A 16 28.08 -2.05 37.37
N THR A 17 27.61 -3.25 37.05
CA THR A 17 27.93 -3.94 35.81
C THR A 17 27.72 -2.99 34.65
N PRO A 18 28.71 -2.73 33.80
CA PRO A 18 28.53 -1.83 32.66
C PRO A 18 27.35 -2.30 31.80
N ALA A 19 26.45 -1.38 31.47
CA ALA A 19 25.33 -1.70 30.60
C ALA A 19 25.84 -2.32 29.28
N PRO A 20 25.21 -3.39 28.76
CA PRO A 20 25.71 -4.10 27.58
C PRO A 20 25.85 -3.16 26.39
N VAL A 21 27.07 -3.11 25.83
CA VAL A 21 27.37 -2.31 24.64
C VAL A 21 26.68 -2.94 23.45
N ILE A 22 25.65 -2.26 22.92
CA ILE A 22 24.92 -2.74 21.75
C ILE A 22 25.74 -2.42 20.51
N THR A 23 26.38 -3.43 19.98
CA THR A 23 27.24 -3.34 18.79
C THR A 23 26.50 -3.59 17.47
N LYS A 24 25.29 -4.21 17.52
CA LYS A 24 24.55 -4.61 16.32
C LYS A 24 23.03 -4.45 16.49
N LEU A 25 22.34 -3.97 15.44
CA LEU A 25 20.88 -3.97 15.32
C LEU A 25 20.43 -5.01 14.30
N THR A 26 19.32 -5.69 14.56
CA THR A 26 18.70 -6.64 13.60
C THR A 26 17.94 -5.90 12.51
N ALA A 27 17.79 -6.53 11.33
CA ALA A 27 17.02 -5.96 10.23
C ALA A 27 15.51 -5.95 10.56
N PRO A 28 14.79 -4.84 10.31
CA PRO A 28 13.34 -4.82 10.43
C PRO A 28 12.67 -5.72 9.39
N SER A 29 11.49 -6.26 9.73
CA SER A 29 10.60 -6.92 8.76
C SER A 29 9.51 -5.93 8.34
N ILE A 30 9.42 -5.61 7.05
CA ILE A 30 8.50 -4.62 6.50
C ILE A 30 7.40 -5.29 5.67
N LYS A 31 6.17 -4.77 5.77
CA LYS A 31 5.02 -5.10 4.92
C LYS A 31 4.49 -3.82 4.27
N ALA A 32 3.92 -3.96 3.07
CA ALA A 32 3.36 -2.83 2.34
C ALA A 32 1.99 -3.17 1.74
N SER A 33 1.08 -2.20 1.78
CA SER A 33 -0.20 -2.24 1.07
C SER A 33 -0.42 -0.93 0.34
N ALA A 34 -0.94 -0.98 -0.89
CA ALA A 34 -1.15 0.21 -1.70
C ALA A 34 -2.62 0.39 -2.10
N SER A 35 -3.05 1.65 -2.10
CA SER A 35 -4.24 2.13 -2.80
C SER A 35 -3.82 2.83 -4.09
N TRP A 36 -4.75 3.49 -4.77
CA TRP A 36 -4.45 4.23 -6.00
C TRP A 36 -3.54 5.46 -5.80
N ASN A 37 -3.47 6.03 -4.59
CA ASN A 37 -2.74 7.27 -4.27
C ASN A 37 -1.88 7.21 -3.02
N SER A 38 -1.81 6.08 -2.34
CA SER A 38 -0.98 5.94 -1.15
C SER A 38 -0.49 4.52 -0.95
N CYS A 39 0.65 4.39 -0.29
CA CYS A 39 1.19 3.13 0.20
C CYS A 39 1.34 3.21 1.71
N THR A 40 0.73 2.27 2.42
CA THR A 40 0.91 2.11 3.87
C THR A 40 1.95 1.03 4.11
N LEU A 41 3.01 1.41 4.82
CA LEU A 41 4.11 0.57 5.25
C LEU A 41 3.94 0.28 6.73
N ARG A 42 4.25 -0.95 7.16
CA ARG A 42 4.25 -1.39 8.56
C ARG A 42 5.48 -2.27 8.80
N TRP A 43 6.09 -2.16 9.97
CA TRP A 43 7.26 -2.97 10.35
C TRP A 43 7.25 -3.28 11.84
N ASN A 44 8.01 -4.30 12.22
CA ASN A 44 8.19 -4.63 13.63
C ASN A 44 9.17 -3.67 14.31
N ARG A 45 8.97 -3.46 15.61
CA ARG A 45 9.91 -2.73 16.44
C ARG A 45 11.24 -3.52 16.56
N ILE A 46 12.35 -2.80 16.54
CA ILE A 46 13.69 -3.34 16.76
C ILE A 46 14.19 -2.85 18.11
N ASN A 47 14.60 -3.78 18.98
CA ASN A 47 15.14 -3.44 20.27
C ASN A 47 16.36 -2.54 20.12
N ASN A 48 16.46 -1.53 21.01
CA ASN A 48 17.54 -0.56 21.03
C ASN A 48 17.67 0.35 19.81
N ALA A 49 16.76 0.27 18.84
CA ALA A 49 16.69 1.28 17.78
C ALA A 49 16.22 2.62 18.36
N ARG A 50 16.75 3.71 17.82
CA ARG A 50 16.31 5.09 18.12
C ARG A 50 15.57 5.69 16.95
N ASN A 51 15.90 5.28 15.73
CA ASN A 51 15.26 5.75 14.51
C ASN A 51 15.09 4.61 13.52
N TYR A 52 14.17 4.83 12.56
CA TYR A 52 14.01 4.07 11.34
C TYR A 52 14.25 4.97 10.14
N ILE A 53 15.01 4.50 9.17
CA ILE A 53 15.30 5.21 7.92
C ILE A 53 14.64 4.44 6.79
N LEU A 54 13.67 5.09 6.16
CA LEU A 54 12.87 4.50 5.09
C LEU A 54 13.40 4.98 3.73
N TYR A 55 13.62 4.02 2.84
CA TYR A 55 14.04 4.25 1.47
C TYR A 55 12.99 3.75 0.49
N ARG A 56 12.88 4.45 -0.63
CA ARG A 56 11.97 4.09 -1.73
C ARG A 56 12.73 4.09 -3.05
N LYS A 57 12.40 3.12 -3.90
CA LYS A 57 12.78 3.05 -5.30
C LYS A 57 11.53 3.13 -6.17
N THR A 58 11.55 3.95 -7.22
CA THR A 58 10.47 4.04 -8.22
C THR A 58 10.92 3.36 -9.50
N ASN A 59 10.15 2.41 -9.99
CA ASN A 59 10.46 1.59 -11.18
C ASN A 59 11.85 0.94 -11.08
N SER A 60 12.72 1.15 -12.07
CA SER A 60 14.11 0.67 -12.13
C SER A 60 15.13 1.61 -11.49
N GLY A 61 14.70 2.77 -10.92
CA GLY A 61 15.59 3.75 -10.32
C GLY A 61 16.35 3.26 -9.09
N LYS A 62 17.13 4.12 -8.46
CA LYS A 62 17.90 3.84 -7.24
C LYS A 62 17.02 4.03 -5.98
N TYR A 63 17.42 3.40 -4.85
CA TYR A 63 16.82 3.67 -3.55
C TYR A 63 17.23 5.05 -3.05
N THR A 64 16.24 5.88 -2.71
CA THR A 64 16.45 7.20 -2.09
C THR A 64 15.79 7.24 -0.73
N LYS A 65 16.42 7.90 0.23
CA LYS A 65 15.83 8.13 1.55
C LYS A 65 14.60 9.03 1.41
N ILE A 66 13.47 8.59 1.95
CA ILE A 66 12.22 9.36 1.91
C ILE A 66 11.78 9.85 3.29
N LYS A 67 12.20 9.18 4.37
CA LYS A 67 11.85 9.59 5.73
C LYS A 67 12.81 9.01 6.76
N THR A 68 13.04 9.78 7.84
CA THR A 68 13.58 9.29 9.13
C THR A 68 12.43 9.38 10.14
N LEU A 69 12.22 8.33 10.91
CA LEU A 69 11.15 8.16 11.88
C LEU A 69 11.73 7.75 13.24
N ASN A 70 11.08 8.13 14.33
CA ASN A 70 11.54 7.75 15.67
C ASN A 70 11.25 6.27 15.98
N ALA A 71 11.86 5.75 17.05
CA ALA A 71 11.76 4.34 17.48
C ALA A 71 10.33 3.87 17.78
N ASN A 72 9.43 4.79 18.16
CA ASN A 72 8.04 4.45 18.49
C ASN A 72 7.16 4.29 17.26
N THR A 73 7.62 4.71 16.09
CA THR A 73 6.89 4.62 14.84
C THR A 73 7.09 3.24 14.20
N THR A 74 6.00 2.52 13.94
CA THR A 74 5.99 1.20 13.26
C THR A 74 5.18 1.20 11.98
N SER A 75 4.72 2.39 11.54
CA SER A 75 4.00 2.55 10.28
C SER A 75 4.29 3.90 9.63
N TYR A 76 4.15 3.96 8.30
CA TYR A 76 4.27 5.18 7.52
C TYR A 76 3.35 5.12 6.30
N LYS A 77 2.65 6.21 6.02
CA LYS A 77 1.81 6.35 4.82
C LYS A 77 2.52 7.25 3.81
N ASP A 78 3.03 6.65 2.74
CA ASP A 78 3.61 7.38 1.61
C ASP A 78 2.48 7.81 0.66
N THR A 79 2.26 9.11 0.54
CA THR A 79 1.28 9.73 -0.37
C THR A 79 1.93 10.33 -1.61
N LYS A 80 3.26 10.32 -1.70
CA LYS A 80 4.02 10.83 -2.86
C LYS A 80 4.23 9.72 -3.89
N ILE A 81 3.14 9.05 -4.26
CA ILE A 81 3.14 7.96 -5.25
C ILE A 81 2.06 8.21 -6.32
N THR A 82 2.28 7.64 -7.49
CA THR A 82 1.40 7.79 -8.66
C THR A 82 1.00 6.41 -9.18
N ILE A 83 -0.29 6.24 -9.50
CA ILE A 83 -0.83 5.03 -10.12
C ILE A 83 -0.08 4.68 -11.42
N GLY A 84 0.20 3.40 -11.62
CA GLY A 84 0.90 2.89 -12.80
C GLY A 84 2.41 2.75 -12.64
N ASN A 85 3.01 3.33 -11.58
CA ASN A 85 4.40 3.09 -11.22
C ASN A 85 4.54 1.91 -10.25
N LYS A 86 5.70 1.29 -10.24
CA LYS A 86 6.12 0.27 -9.27
C LYS A 86 6.99 0.94 -8.21
N TYR A 87 6.68 0.71 -6.93
CA TYR A 87 7.45 1.24 -5.80
C TYR A 87 7.99 0.10 -4.97
N SER A 88 9.28 0.13 -4.68
CA SER A 88 9.93 -0.80 -3.77
C SER A 88 10.45 -0.05 -2.57
N TYR A 89 10.27 -0.61 -1.37
CA TYR A 89 10.68 0.00 -0.11
C TYR A 89 11.61 -0.93 0.65
N VAL A 90 12.59 -0.35 1.30
CA VAL A 90 13.43 -0.97 2.31
C VAL A 90 13.54 -0.04 3.52
N ILE A 91 13.77 -0.60 4.70
CA ILE A 91 13.90 0.15 5.94
C ILE A 91 15.14 -0.35 6.69
N ARG A 92 15.82 0.54 7.40
CA ARG A 92 16.91 0.25 8.32
C ARG A 92 16.59 0.86 9.68
N ALA A 93 16.92 0.15 10.75
CA ALA A 93 16.95 0.72 12.08
C ALA A 93 18.30 1.42 12.30
N SER A 94 18.34 2.43 13.15
CA SER A 94 19.58 3.10 13.55
C SER A 94 19.55 3.53 15.01
N LYS A 95 20.75 3.65 15.60
CA LYS A 95 21.02 4.17 16.94
C LYS A 95 22.26 5.05 16.88
N LYS A 96 22.21 6.22 17.54
CA LYS A 96 23.39 7.05 17.77
C LYS A 96 24.13 6.52 19.00
N THR A 97 25.45 6.43 18.94
CA THR A 97 26.35 6.07 20.03
C THR A 97 27.36 7.19 20.19
N SER A 98 28.24 7.11 21.20
CA SER A 98 29.35 8.04 21.38
C SER A 98 30.33 8.04 20.20
N SER A 99 30.51 6.88 19.53
CA SER A 99 31.40 6.70 18.38
C SER A 99 30.75 6.90 17.03
N GLY A 100 29.46 7.35 16.97
CA GLY A 100 28.75 7.59 15.71
C GLY A 100 27.41 6.87 15.61
N TYR A 101 27.04 6.43 14.40
CA TYR A 101 25.76 5.75 14.15
C TYR A 101 25.95 4.26 13.86
N ILE A 102 25.17 3.42 14.55
CA ILE A 102 24.99 2.01 14.21
C ILE A 102 23.74 1.86 13.36
N TYR A 103 23.83 1.11 12.25
CA TYR A 103 22.74 0.81 11.35
C TYR A 103 22.50 -0.70 11.28
N SER A 104 21.24 -1.11 11.27
CA SER A 104 20.89 -2.49 10.96
C SER A 104 21.20 -2.83 9.49
N PRO A 105 21.28 -4.11 9.12
CA PRO A 105 21.08 -4.49 7.73
C PRO A 105 19.76 -3.92 7.21
N ALA A 106 19.64 -3.71 5.90
CA ALA A 106 18.37 -3.32 5.29
C ALA A 106 17.37 -4.49 5.40
N SER A 107 16.09 -4.16 5.55
CA SER A 107 15.02 -5.14 5.42
C SER A 107 15.04 -5.82 4.05
N LYS A 108 14.39 -6.97 3.91
CA LYS A 108 13.97 -7.46 2.59
C LYS A 108 13.09 -6.39 1.92
N ALA A 109 13.25 -6.22 0.60
CA ALA A 109 12.48 -5.25 -0.16
C ALA A 109 11.02 -5.69 -0.30
N VAL A 110 10.07 -4.77 -0.06
CA VAL A 110 8.66 -4.96 -0.38
C VAL A 110 8.29 -4.10 -1.57
N THR A 111 7.50 -4.67 -2.48
CA THR A 111 7.15 -4.00 -3.74
C THR A 111 5.63 -3.90 -3.88
N VAL A 112 5.14 -2.73 -4.28
CA VAL A 112 3.73 -2.46 -4.55
C VAL A 112 3.57 -1.74 -5.89
N LYS A 113 2.41 -1.95 -6.51
CA LYS A 113 1.98 -1.22 -7.71
C LYS A 113 0.61 -0.59 -7.42
N PRO A 114 0.56 0.72 -7.08
CA PRO A 114 -0.69 1.42 -6.84
C PRO A 114 -1.66 1.24 -8.00
N ASN A 115 -2.91 0.92 -7.70
CA ASN A 115 -3.93 0.69 -8.71
C ASN A 115 -5.33 1.03 -8.17
N LEU A 116 -6.29 1.22 -9.09
CA LEU A 116 -7.71 1.30 -8.74
C LEU A 116 -8.20 -0.06 -8.22
N LEU A 117 -9.21 -0.03 -7.36
CA LEU A 117 -9.87 -1.24 -6.91
C LEU A 117 -10.63 -1.91 -8.06
N ARG A 118 -10.72 -3.24 -8.01
CA ARG A 118 -11.57 -4.02 -8.92
C ARG A 118 -13.04 -3.69 -8.64
N PRO A 119 -13.85 -3.31 -9.68
CA PRO A 119 -15.28 -3.07 -9.49
C PRO A 119 -16.04 -4.35 -9.11
N SER A 120 -16.92 -4.25 -8.12
CA SER A 120 -17.99 -5.23 -7.89
C SER A 120 -19.23 -4.78 -8.66
N THR A 121 -19.73 -5.61 -9.57
CA THR A 121 -20.85 -5.28 -10.45
C THR A 121 -22.05 -6.19 -10.20
N LYS A 122 -23.26 -5.64 -10.40
CA LYS A 122 -24.53 -6.38 -10.44
C LYS A 122 -25.20 -6.19 -11.81
N LEU A 123 -25.88 -7.22 -12.31
CA LEU A 123 -26.64 -7.18 -13.55
C LEU A 123 -28.13 -7.43 -13.24
N LYS A 124 -29.02 -6.53 -13.68
CA LYS A 124 -30.47 -6.69 -13.64
C LYS A 124 -31.00 -6.82 -15.05
N THR A 125 -31.77 -7.86 -15.33
CA THR A 125 -32.42 -8.10 -16.63
C THR A 125 -33.90 -7.82 -16.51
N LEU A 126 -34.40 -6.98 -17.41
CA LEU A 126 -35.84 -6.67 -17.61
C LEU A 126 -36.18 -6.87 -19.08
N LYS A 127 -37.48 -6.86 -19.43
CA LYS A 127 -37.94 -6.97 -20.82
C LYS A 127 -37.28 -5.89 -21.69
N GLY A 128 -36.58 -6.29 -22.73
CA GLY A 128 -35.91 -5.41 -23.69
C GLY A 128 -34.70 -4.63 -23.17
N LYS A 129 -34.25 -4.83 -21.91
CA LYS A 129 -33.12 -4.08 -21.36
C LYS A 129 -32.38 -4.82 -20.26
N GLN A 130 -31.09 -4.51 -20.14
CA GLN A 130 -30.22 -4.97 -19.02
C GLN A 130 -29.50 -3.77 -18.40
N THR A 131 -29.47 -3.72 -17.08
CA THR A 131 -28.78 -2.65 -16.32
C THR A 131 -27.61 -3.24 -15.56
N LEU A 132 -26.40 -2.78 -15.89
CA LEU A 132 -25.18 -3.04 -15.12
C LEU A 132 -25.03 -1.93 -14.07
N SER A 133 -24.85 -2.30 -12.81
CA SER A 133 -24.62 -1.35 -11.70
C SER A 133 -23.40 -1.73 -10.88
N TRP A 134 -22.78 -0.74 -10.21
CA TRP A 134 -21.56 -0.92 -9.41
C TRP A 134 -21.45 0.15 -8.31
N LYS A 135 -20.56 -0.09 -7.34
CA LYS A 135 -20.17 0.94 -6.37
C LYS A 135 -19.09 1.85 -6.96
N LYS A 136 -19.15 3.14 -6.64
CA LYS A 136 -18.13 4.12 -7.04
C LYS A 136 -16.74 3.67 -6.60
N ILE A 137 -15.78 3.71 -7.53
CA ILE A 137 -14.37 3.37 -7.25
C ILE A 137 -13.61 4.65 -6.93
N SER A 138 -13.05 4.71 -5.72
CA SER A 138 -12.24 5.86 -5.29
C SER A 138 -11.05 6.05 -6.24
N GLY A 139 -10.84 7.29 -6.66
CA GLY A 139 -9.77 7.66 -7.58
C GLY A 139 -10.03 7.40 -9.05
N ALA A 140 -11.14 6.76 -9.44
CA ALA A 140 -11.50 6.62 -10.84
C ALA A 140 -11.95 7.97 -11.44
N THR A 141 -11.48 8.28 -12.64
CA THR A 141 -11.99 9.38 -13.47
C THR A 141 -13.24 8.95 -14.24
N GLY A 142 -13.35 7.66 -14.55
CA GLY A 142 -14.47 7.08 -15.24
C GLY A 142 -14.35 5.57 -15.42
N TYR A 143 -15.24 5.03 -16.22
CA TYR A 143 -15.34 3.60 -16.49
C TYR A 143 -15.48 3.32 -17.97
N VAL A 144 -14.90 2.23 -18.43
CA VAL A 144 -15.12 1.65 -19.75
C VAL A 144 -15.94 0.38 -19.57
N ILE A 145 -17.06 0.29 -20.30
CA ILE A 145 -17.87 -0.93 -20.32
C ILE A 145 -17.56 -1.69 -21.61
N TYR A 146 -17.29 -2.97 -21.43
CA TYR A 146 -17.17 -3.94 -22.50
C TYR A 146 -18.36 -4.89 -22.48
N GLN A 147 -18.88 -5.20 -23.66
CA GLN A 147 -19.98 -6.12 -23.87
C GLN A 147 -19.57 -7.23 -24.82
N LYS A 148 -20.06 -8.43 -24.57
CA LYS A 148 -20.00 -9.58 -25.47
C LYS A 148 -21.42 -10.05 -25.74
N LYS A 149 -21.78 -10.35 -27.01
CA LYS A 149 -23.04 -10.94 -27.46
C LYS A 149 -22.80 -12.41 -27.82
N GLY A 150 -23.55 -13.32 -27.21
CA GLY A 150 -23.39 -14.77 -27.40
C GLY A 150 -21.93 -15.22 -27.20
N ASN A 151 -21.41 -15.98 -28.14
CA ASN A 151 -20.04 -16.50 -28.13
C ASN A 151 -18.98 -15.53 -28.72
N GLY A 152 -19.39 -14.31 -29.11
CA GLY A 152 -18.47 -13.33 -29.70
C GLY A 152 -17.40 -12.82 -28.69
N SER A 153 -16.59 -11.87 -29.12
CA SER A 153 -15.55 -11.24 -28.30
C SER A 153 -16.08 -10.01 -27.54
N PHE A 154 -15.39 -9.63 -26.45
CA PHE A 154 -15.67 -8.39 -25.74
C PHE A 154 -15.29 -7.16 -26.58
N LYS A 155 -16.25 -6.31 -26.87
CA LYS A 155 -16.05 -5.02 -27.53
C LYS A 155 -16.32 -3.88 -26.56
N LYS A 156 -15.56 -2.80 -26.63
CA LYS A 156 -15.83 -1.56 -25.90
C LYS A 156 -17.14 -0.96 -26.43
N VAL A 157 -18.11 -0.76 -25.54
CA VAL A 157 -19.44 -0.22 -25.93
C VAL A 157 -19.73 1.15 -25.34
N LYS A 158 -19.10 1.51 -24.21
CA LYS A 158 -19.33 2.81 -23.59
C LYS A 158 -18.16 3.23 -22.72
N THR A 159 -17.86 4.53 -22.73
CA THR A 159 -17.04 5.20 -21.73
C THR A 159 -17.94 6.19 -20.98
N ILE A 160 -17.89 6.17 -19.66
CA ILE A 160 -18.76 6.96 -18.79
C ILE A 160 -17.95 7.60 -17.64
N SER A 161 -18.48 8.72 -17.13
CA SER A 161 -17.88 9.46 -16.03
C SER A 161 -17.96 8.67 -14.71
N SER A 162 -17.03 8.95 -13.79
CA SER A 162 -17.03 8.40 -12.43
C SER A 162 -18.24 8.82 -11.57
N LYS A 163 -19.03 9.80 -12.02
CA LYS A 163 -20.29 10.20 -11.37
C LYS A 163 -21.36 9.13 -11.50
N ASN A 164 -21.33 8.33 -12.58
CA ASN A 164 -22.31 7.29 -12.85
C ASN A 164 -21.94 5.98 -12.13
N THR A 165 -22.93 5.29 -11.60
CA THR A 165 -22.82 3.98 -10.94
C THR A 165 -23.68 2.91 -11.57
N SER A 166 -24.30 3.21 -12.72
CA SER A 166 -25.06 2.27 -13.54
C SER A 166 -25.11 2.68 -15.01
N TYR A 167 -25.40 1.72 -15.86
CA TYR A 167 -25.71 1.95 -17.27
C TYR A 167 -26.71 0.90 -17.78
N THR A 168 -27.71 1.34 -18.55
CA THR A 168 -28.76 0.49 -19.10
C THR A 168 -28.55 0.31 -20.60
N PHE A 169 -28.60 -0.93 -21.05
CA PHE A 169 -28.49 -1.36 -22.45
C PHE A 169 -29.84 -1.78 -22.95
N LYS A 170 -30.19 -1.40 -24.18
CA LYS A 170 -31.25 -2.07 -24.94
C LYS A 170 -30.76 -3.46 -25.38
N THR A 171 -31.60 -4.47 -25.31
CA THR A 171 -31.21 -5.87 -25.58
C THR A 171 -32.26 -6.54 -26.46
N ALA A 172 -31.79 -7.42 -27.36
CA ALA A 172 -32.69 -8.25 -28.15
C ALA A 172 -33.14 -9.48 -27.35
N LYS A 173 -34.43 -9.84 -27.45
CA LYS A 173 -35.03 -11.00 -26.77
C LYS A 173 -34.23 -12.28 -27.08
N ASN A 174 -34.11 -13.15 -26.08
CA ASN A 174 -33.41 -14.45 -26.15
C ASN A 174 -31.92 -14.42 -26.43
N VAL A 175 -31.29 -13.25 -26.50
CA VAL A 175 -29.84 -13.11 -26.71
C VAL A 175 -29.13 -13.05 -25.35
N THR A 176 -28.03 -13.80 -25.21
CA THR A 176 -27.16 -13.74 -24.04
C THR A 176 -26.12 -12.64 -24.21
N TYR A 177 -26.06 -11.75 -23.22
CA TYR A 177 -25.05 -10.70 -23.16
C TYR A 177 -24.15 -10.88 -21.92
N SER A 178 -22.86 -10.62 -22.09
CA SER A 178 -21.89 -10.58 -21.00
C SER A 178 -21.25 -9.20 -20.92
N TYR A 179 -21.02 -8.74 -19.69
CA TYR A 179 -20.48 -7.40 -19.43
C TYR A 179 -19.29 -7.48 -18.49
N ARG A 180 -18.32 -6.59 -18.69
CA ARG A 180 -17.26 -6.28 -17.72
C ARG A 180 -17.01 -4.77 -17.67
N LEU A 181 -16.71 -4.28 -16.49
CA LEU A 181 -16.44 -2.88 -16.20
C LEU A 181 -14.97 -2.70 -15.89
N VAL A 182 -14.31 -1.73 -16.52
CA VAL A 182 -12.90 -1.38 -16.28
C VAL A 182 -12.85 0.06 -15.78
N PRO A 183 -12.45 0.31 -14.53
CA PRO A 183 -12.24 1.66 -14.04
C PRO A 183 -10.96 2.24 -14.67
N TYR A 184 -10.93 3.54 -14.92
CA TYR A 184 -9.73 4.21 -15.35
C TYR A 184 -9.50 5.52 -14.59
N ARG A 185 -8.23 5.95 -14.55
CA ARG A 185 -7.81 7.26 -14.05
C ARG A 185 -6.95 7.94 -15.10
N THR A 186 -7.24 9.21 -15.36
CA THR A 186 -6.39 10.06 -16.19
C THR A 186 -5.40 10.80 -15.29
N VAL A 187 -4.11 10.65 -15.58
CA VAL A 187 -3.00 11.34 -14.89
C VAL A 187 -2.09 11.93 -15.97
N ASN A 188 -1.87 13.23 -15.92
CA ASN A 188 -1.05 13.94 -16.92
C ASN A 188 -1.46 13.58 -18.36
N ARG A 189 -2.75 13.65 -18.67
CA ARG A 189 -3.37 13.29 -19.98
C ARG A 189 -3.20 11.82 -20.39
N LYS A 190 -2.58 10.96 -19.58
CA LYS A 190 -2.42 9.52 -19.84
C LYS A 190 -3.45 8.72 -19.06
N VAL A 191 -4.14 7.82 -19.75
CA VAL A 191 -5.13 6.93 -19.15
C VAL A 191 -4.41 5.73 -18.52
N LYS A 192 -4.70 5.48 -17.24
CA LYS A 192 -4.27 4.30 -16.47
C LYS A 192 -5.50 3.50 -16.11
N THR A 193 -5.60 2.27 -16.62
CA THR A 193 -6.72 1.37 -16.34
C THR A 193 -6.47 0.56 -15.08
N GLY A 194 -7.53 0.37 -14.30
CA GLY A 194 -7.56 -0.59 -13.19
C GLY A 194 -7.93 -2.00 -13.66
N PRO A 195 -8.06 -2.94 -12.73
CA PRO A 195 -8.48 -4.31 -13.04
C PRO A 195 -9.96 -4.33 -13.47
N ALA A 196 -10.26 -5.18 -14.46
CA ALA A 196 -11.63 -5.41 -14.90
C ALA A 196 -12.46 -6.08 -13.79
N SER A 197 -13.77 -5.77 -13.72
CA SER A 197 -14.72 -6.53 -12.90
C SER A 197 -14.76 -8.01 -13.30
N ALA A 198 -15.32 -8.85 -12.43
CA ALA A 198 -15.83 -10.14 -12.86
C ALA A 198 -16.86 -9.94 -13.98
N VAL A 199 -16.94 -10.90 -14.90
CA VAL A 199 -17.95 -10.92 -15.97
C VAL A 199 -19.34 -11.15 -15.36
N LYS A 200 -20.33 -10.39 -15.83
CA LYS A 200 -21.75 -10.60 -15.54
C LYS A 200 -22.47 -10.98 -16.81
N THR A 201 -23.13 -12.11 -16.80
CA THR A 201 -23.85 -12.67 -17.96
C THR A 201 -25.33 -12.79 -17.66
N GLY A 202 -26.17 -12.48 -18.63
CA GLY A 202 -27.60 -12.63 -18.54
C GLY A 202 -28.25 -12.81 -19.92
N LYS A 203 -29.23 -13.73 -20.01
CA LYS A 203 -30.10 -13.89 -21.19
C LYS A 203 -31.18 -12.79 -21.16
N ALA A 204 -31.31 -12.04 -22.24
CA ALA A 204 -32.29 -10.98 -22.35
C ALA A 204 -33.72 -11.56 -22.48
N LYS A 205 -34.69 -10.89 -21.86
CA LYS A 205 -36.09 -11.24 -21.82
C LYS A 205 -36.90 -10.43 -22.84
#